data_37613e9a39dd223bd17a7650bfaaddcd
#
_entry.id   37613e9a39dd223bd17a7650bfaaddcd
#
_cell.length_a   1.000
_cell.length_b   1.000
_cell.length_c   1.000
_cell.angle_alpha   90.00
_cell.angle_beta   90.00
_cell.angle_gamma   90.00
#
_symmetry.space_group_name_H-M   'P 1'
#
loop_
_entity.id
_entity.type
_entity.pdbx_description
1 polymer ?
#
loop_
_entity_poly.entity_id
_entity_poly.type
_entity_poly.pdbx_seq_one_letter_code
_entity_poly.pdbx_strand_id
1 'polypeptide(L)'
;MSSDAASINVTTDRTIRRATETGFAYLESAPGEQHASDVPSGEPIAALWHLSDLHLCDAESPARLEYLDRHGDSDSPHREELGDVGTYRPQEILTVQVAVAMIETVNAVRTGPTTGMAIDGVVLTGDIVDNAQDNELGWYQQIVEGGVLHPWSGEREHSSWVGVTNEEAWDERYWHPDGPPAGVEADRPSRIFGFPSAPGLIEAARRDVVSPGLALDWVTVHGNHDLLLQGTVAVTDDLQSMATGDARILDLPVDVSPRVTLEATAPVGPARYPHGDTSPRTTIAADESRRLLEEGDFARITRHSSGPAYYATDLGALRLICLDTVNPHGGWQGSIDEEQLAWLESELTAAADRYTVVLSHHPSITIINDYRPSGALDRVLGDRIVATLAEHRNVIAWLAGHVHFHAAHLHGDASHEFVEITTSSLIDWPQQGRILEFVKVHDRDRPEVAIISSVVDHRAPAQWPGDLSDHVSLASVSRTLAANDYRIRDDSLRRMMLDSTPEFRNNVWRVADPFA
;
A
#
# COMPACT_ATOMS: atom_id res chain seq x y z
N MET A 1 37.45 7.36 5.64
CA MET A 1 36.25 7.33 6.46
C MET A 1 35.34 6.32 5.84
N SER A 2 35.21 5.18 6.50
CA SER A 2 34.44 4.04 6.01
C SER A 2 32.97 4.44 5.98
N SER A 3 32.39 4.53 4.80
CA SER A 3 30.94 4.49 4.66
C SER A 3 30.52 3.09 5.08
N ASP A 4 29.94 2.95 6.28
CA ASP A 4 29.13 1.79 6.58
C ASP A 4 28.01 1.77 5.53
N ALA A 5 28.19 0.90 4.53
CA ALA A 5 27.08 0.50 3.69
C ALA A 5 26.05 -0.09 4.64
N ALA A 6 24.92 0.63 4.82
CA ALA A 6 23.82 0.17 5.64
C ALA A 6 23.52 -1.26 5.18
N SER A 7 23.68 -2.22 6.07
CA SER A 7 23.49 -3.64 5.75
C SER A 7 22.03 -3.81 5.36
N ILE A 8 21.79 -4.28 4.16
CA ILE A 8 20.45 -4.60 3.68
C ILE A 8 19.93 -5.75 4.54
N ASN A 9 18.79 -5.54 5.15
CA ASN A 9 18.20 -6.48 6.10
C ASN A 9 17.19 -7.38 5.40
N VAL A 10 17.65 -8.50 4.88
CA VAL A 10 16.77 -9.65 4.67
C VAL A 10 16.36 -10.15 6.05
N THR A 11 15.06 -10.30 6.29
CA THR A 11 14.56 -10.61 7.65
C THR A 11 14.92 -12.02 8.14
N THR A 12 15.41 -12.89 7.27
CA THR A 12 16.04 -14.16 7.68
C THR A 12 17.37 -13.96 8.42
N ASP A 13 18.09 -12.87 8.16
CA ASP A 13 19.35 -12.54 8.81
C ASP A 13 19.15 -11.64 10.02
N ARG A 14 18.39 -10.57 9.83
CA ARG A 14 18.04 -9.61 10.87
C ARG A 14 16.63 -9.10 10.63
N THR A 15 15.86 -8.92 11.71
CA THR A 15 14.52 -8.34 11.67
C THR A 15 14.44 -7.08 12.54
N ILE A 16 13.44 -6.25 12.28
CA ILE A 16 13.15 -5.07 13.08
C ILE A 16 11.92 -5.37 13.92
N ARG A 17 11.99 -5.06 15.22
CA ARG A 17 10.88 -5.25 16.15
C ARG A 17 10.71 -4.06 17.07
N ARG A 18 9.55 -3.96 17.68
CA ARG A 18 9.28 -2.98 18.73
C ARG A 18 10.05 -3.35 20.01
N ALA A 19 10.77 -2.39 20.58
CA ALA A 19 11.55 -2.59 21.81
C ALA A 19 10.68 -2.70 23.07
N THR A 20 9.45 -2.14 23.03
CA THR A 20 8.49 -2.19 24.13
C THR A 20 7.08 -2.41 23.61
N GLU A 21 6.23 -3.10 24.39
CA GLU A 21 4.82 -3.32 24.04
C GLU A 21 3.88 -2.23 24.60
N THR A 22 4.36 -1.39 25.51
CA THR A 22 3.56 -0.35 26.17
C THR A 22 4.13 1.04 25.94
N GLY A 23 3.26 2.02 25.76
CA GLY A 23 3.65 3.40 25.43
C GLY A 23 4.17 3.51 24.00
N PHE A 24 4.87 4.60 23.66
CA PHE A 24 5.52 4.77 22.37
C PHE A 24 6.73 3.84 22.28
N ALA A 25 6.70 2.92 21.32
CA ALA A 25 7.74 1.93 21.14
C ALA A 25 8.76 2.40 20.09
N TYR A 26 10.02 2.53 20.51
CA TYR A 26 11.13 2.63 19.58
C TYR A 26 11.45 1.27 19.00
N LEU A 27 12.10 1.27 17.85
CA LEU A 27 12.43 0.05 17.13
C LEU A 27 13.88 -0.37 17.39
N GLU A 28 14.12 -1.67 17.35
CA GLU A 28 15.46 -2.24 17.48
C GLU A 28 15.67 -3.35 16.44
N SER A 29 16.92 -3.54 16.03
CA SER A 29 17.32 -4.65 15.20
C SER A 29 17.51 -5.90 16.06
N ALA A 30 16.90 -7.01 15.68
CA ALA A 30 16.96 -8.30 16.36
C ALA A 30 17.54 -9.39 15.43
N PRO A 31 17.92 -10.57 15.98
CA PRO A 31 18.22 -11.74 15.15
C PRO A 31 17.09 -12.07 14.20
N GLY A 32 17.44 -12.52 13.00
CA GLY A 32 16.46 -12.81 11.96
C GLY A 32 15.60 -14.05 12.26
N GLU A 33 14.57 -14.19 11.46
CA GLU A 33 13.63 -15.31 11.51
C GLU A 33 13.93 -16.26 10.35
N GLN A 34 14.31 -17.49 10.65
CA GLN A 34 14.51 -18.51 9.62
C GLN A 34 13.20 -18.80 8.88
N HIS A 35 13.30 -19.40 7.70
CA HIS A 35 12.12 -19.89 6.99
C HIS A 35 11.33 -20.87 7.87
N ALA A 36 10.03 -20.73 7.87
CA ALA A 36 9.13 -21.60 8.66
C ALA A 36 9.12 -23.05 8.16
N SER A 37 9.46 -23.27 6.89
CA SER A 37 9.59 -24.57 6.25
C SER A 37 10.98 -24.78 5.68
N ASP A 38 11.37 -26.05 5.50
CA ASP A 38 12.66 -26.42 4.92
C ASP A 38 12.80 -25.89 3.47
N VAL A 39 13.90 -25.22 3.23
CA VAL A 39 14.26 -24.71 1.91
C VAL A 39 14.79 -25.85 1.04
N PRO A 40 14.13 -26.20 -0.08
CA PRO A 40 14.61 -27.26 -0.95
C PRO A 40 15.74 -26.78 -1.84
N SER A 41 16.59 -27.70 -2.24
CA SER A 41 17.45 -27.51 -3.41
C SER A 41 16.68 -27.92 -4.68
N GLY A 42 16.91 -27.21 -5.78
CA GLY A 42 16.23 -27.49 -7.04
C GLY A 42 16.75 -26.63 -8.18
N GLU A 43 16.10 -26.74 -9.35
CA GLU A 43 16.42 -25.95 -10.53
C GLU A 43 15.67 -24.59 -10.43
N PRO A 44 16.38 -23.46 -10.45
CA PRO A 44 15.76 -22.14 -10.45
C PRO A 44 14.88 -21.91 -11.69
N ILE A 45 13.69 -21.34 -11.48
CA ILE A 45 12.76 -20.96 -12.56
C ILE A 45 12.79 -19.45 -12.76
N ALA A 46 12.53 -18.68 -11.69
CA ALA A 46 12.47 -17.22 -11.71
C ALA A 46 12.64 -16.66 -10.29
N ALA A 47 13.04 -15.40 -10.18
CA ALA A 47 12.95 -14.64 -8.93
C ALA A 47 12.43 -13.24 -9.19
N LEU A 48 11.61 -12.71 -8.27
CA LEU A 48 11.06 -11.38 -8.38
C LEU A 48 10.94 -10.69 -7.03
N TRP A 49 11.00 -9.35 -7.05
CA TRP A 49 10.54 -8.53 -5.95
C TRP A 49 9.02 -8.37 -6.00
N HIS A 50 8.38 -8.38 -4.84
CA HIS A 50 6.98 -8.01 -4.67
C HIS A 50 6.87 -6.87 -3.66
N LEU A 51 6.42 -5.72 -4.14
CA LEU A 51 6.09 -4.52 -3.37
C LEU A 51 4.60 -4.24 -3.50
N SER A 52 4.01 -3.57 -2.52
CA SER A 52 2.60 -3.22 -2.55
C SER A 52 2.31 -1.96 -1.73
N ASP A 53 1.20 -1.31 -2.03
CA ASP A 53 0.58 -0.30 -1.18
C ASP A 53 1.59 0.80 -0.76
N LEU A 54 2.14 1.51 -1.75
CA LEU A 54 3.07 2.61 -1.53
C LEU A 54 2.38 3.81 -0.90
N HIS A 55 1.12 4.06 -1.28
CA HIS A 55 0.31 5.18 -0.81
C HIS A 55 1.09 6.50 -0.81
N LEU A 56 1.62 6.88 -1.98
CA LEU A 56 2.28 8.18 -2.12
C LEU A 56 1.25 9.27 -1.82
N CYS A 57 1.46 9.99 -0.73
CA CYS A 57 0.43 10.83 -0.12
C CYS A 57 0.76 12.31 -0.23
N ASP A 58 -0.10 13.06 -0.91
CA ASP A 58 -0.14 14.51 -0.84
C ASP A 58 -0.96 14.96 0.38
N ALA A 59 -0.29 15.16 1.51
CA ALA A 59 -0.94 15.56 2.75
C ALA A 59 -1.57 16.97 2.71
N GLU A 60 -1.25 17.78 1.69
CA GLU A 60 -1.87 19.10 1.47
C GLU A 60 -3.22 19.02 0.74
N SER A 61 -3.55 17.88 0.14
CA SER A 61 -4.77 17.75 -0.64
C SER A 61 -6.03 18.15 0.13
N PRO A 62 -6.84 19.08 -0.38
CA PRO A 62 -8.12 19.43 0.25
C PRO A 62 -9.19 18.36 0.06
N ALA A 63 -8.97 17.39 -0.84
CA ALA A 63 -9.88 16.29 -1.09
C ALA A 63 -9.76 15.15 -0.06
N ARG A 64 -8.74 15.18 0.81
CA ARG A 64 -8.60 14.19 1.88
C ARG A 64 -9.75 14.29 2.88
N LEU A 65 -10.21 13.13 3.34
CA LEU A 65 -11.31 13.01 4.30
C LEU A 65 -10.84 12.99 5.75
N GLU A 66 -9.65 13.49 6.03
CA GLU A 66 -9.02 13.45 7.36
C GLU A 66 -9.90 14.03 8.47
N TYR A 67 -10.68 15.05 8.17
CA TYR A 67 -11.61 15.62 9.13
C TYR A 67 -12.70 14.64 9.61
N LEU A 68 -12.87 13.51 8.91
CA LEU A 68 -13.77 12.43 9.33
C LEU A 68 -13.07 11.41 10.24
N ASP A 69 -11.75 11.27 10.15
CA ASP A 69 -10.94 10.25 10.85
C ASP A 69 -11.24 10.22 12.35
N ARG A 70 -11.23 11.35 12.99
CA ARG A 70 -11.50 11.51 14.41
C ARG A 70 -12.87 11.02 14.88
N HIS A 71 -13.83 10.93 13.98
CA HIS A 71 -15.17 10.40 14.30
C HIS A 71 -15.17 8.87 14.37
N GLY A 72 -14.18 8.21 13.77
CA GLY A 72 -13.89 6.80 13.88
C GLY A 72 -12.97 6.39 15.04
N ASP A 73 -12.42 7.34 15.80
CA ASP A 73 -11.56 7.06 16.95
C ASP A 73 -12.28 6.20 18.02
N SER A 74 -11.53 5.37 18.74
CA SER A 74 -12.03 4.42 19.74
C SER A 74 -12.86 5.07 20.85
N ASP A 75 -12.62 6.35 21.14
CA ASP A 75 -13.35 7.15 22.14
C ASP A 75 -14.41 8.09 21.53
N SER A 76 -14.59 8.04 20.22
CA SER A 76 -15.65 8.80 19.55
C SER A 76 -17.03 8.24 19.91
N PRO A 77 -18.03 9.10 20.22
CA PRO A 77 -19.40 8.66 20.40
C PRO A 77 -20.02 8.06 19.12
N HIS A 78 -19.35 8.24 17.98
CA HIS A 78 -19.78 7.75 16.68
C HIS A 78 -19.09 6.44 16.26
N ARG A 79 -18.12 5.93 17.04
CA ARG A 79 -17.32 4.72 16.71
C ARG A 79 -18.19 3.50 16.36
N GLU A 80 -19.22 3.24 17.16
CA GLU A 80 -20.11 2.08 16.93
C GLU A 80 -20.91 2.20 15.63
N GLU A 81 -21.24 3.43 15.22
CA GLU A 81 -22.02 3.69 14.01
C GLU A 81 -21.15 3.71 12.75
N LEU A 82 -19.93 4.21 12.87
CA LEU A 82 -19.07 4.54 11.74
C LEU A 82 -18.00 3.47 11.47
N GLY A 83 -17.62 2.72 12.49
CA GLY A 83 -16.49 1.81 12.41
C GLY A 83 -15.17 2.58 12.18
N ASP A 84 -14.26 1.98 11.44
CA ASP A 84 -13.03 2.64 10.99
C ASP A 84 -13.35 3.55 9.80
N VAL A 85 -13.35 4.84 10.08
CA VAL A 85 -13.26 5.86 9.05
C VAL A 85 -11.93 6.51 9.26
N GLY A 86 -11.04 6.37 8.36
CA GLY A 86 -9.81 7.02 8.62
C GLY A 86 -8.81 6.87 7.53
N THR A 87 -8.28 8.00 7.21
CA THR A 87 -7.25 8.15 6.21
C THR A 87 -6.00 8.76 6.81
N TYR A 88 -6.11 9.39 8.00
CA TYR A 88 -4.97 10.01 8.66
C TYR A 88 -4.02 8.97 9.27
N ARG A 89 -2.74 9.13 8.98
CA ARG A 89 -1.63 8.40 9.56
C ARG A 89 -0.50 9.37 9.93
N PRO A 90 0.08 9.32 11.13
CA PRO A 90 1.19 10.21 11.49
C PRO A 90 2.38 10.16 10.54
N GLN A 91 2.57 9.03 9.84
CA GLN A 91 3.67 8.79 8.90
C GLN A 91 3.39 9.19 7.45
N GLU A 92 2.17 9.55 7.09
CA GLU A 92 1.76 9.74 5.68
C GLU A 92 2.55 10.80 4.93
N ILE A 93 3.05 11.83 5.62
CA ILE A 93 3.92 12.86 5.03
C ILE A 93 5.30 12.34 4.59
N LEU A 94 5.64 11.09 4.93
CA LEU A 94 6.95 10.49 4.70
C LEU A 94 6.92 9.32 3.69
N THR A 95 5.81 9.12 2.98
CA THR A 95 5.65 7.98 2.06
C THR A 95 6.63 8.01 0.88
N VAL A 96 6.93 9.20 0.35
CA VAL A 96 7.95 9.37 -0.71
C VAL A 96 9.33 8.93 -0.22
N GLN A 97 9.72 9.30 0.99
CA GLN A 97 11.01 8.94 1.59
C GLN A 97 11.13 7.42 1.80
N VAL A 98 10.05 6.78 2.26
CA VAL A 98 9.99 5.32 2.41
C VAL A 98 10.10 4.62 1.06
N ALA A 99 9.34 5.07 0.06
CA ALA A 99 9.35 4.49 -1.27
C ALA A 99 10.75 4.58 -1.90
N VAL A 100 11.42 5.74 -1.84
CA VAL A 100 12.78 5.90 -2.36
C VAL A 100 13.78 5.01 -1.60
N ALA A 101 13.69 4.91 -0.27
CA ALA A 101 14.54 4.02 0.52
C ALA A 101 14.33 2.54 0.16
N MET A 102 13.10 2.15 -0.20
CA MET A 102 12.80 0.80 -0.69
C MET A 102 13.37 0.58 -2.10
N ILE A 103 13.23 1.53 -3.04
CA ILE A 103 13.83 1.42 -4.38
C ILE A 103 15.35 1.26 -4.31
N GLU A 104 16.02 2.00 -3.42
CA GLU A 104 17.46 1.82 -3.18
C GLU A 104 17.79 0.43 -2.64
N THR A 105 16.91 -0.15 -1.81
CA THR A 105 17.05 -1.53 -1.31
C THR A 105 16.89 -2.54 -2.44
N VAL A 106 15.86 -2.39 -3.27
CA VAL A 106 15.63 -3.22 -4.47
C VAL A 106 16.86 -3.20 -5.39
N ASN A 107 17.41 -2.02 -5.64
CA ASN A 107 18.59 -1.87 -6.49
C ASN A 107 19.85 -2.50 -5.90
N ALA A 108 19.94 -2.61 -4.60
CA ALA A 108 21.08 -3.21 -3.91
C ALA A 108 20.98 -4.74 -3.81
N VAL A 109 19.77 -5.31 -3.75
CA VAL A 109 19.52 -6.76 -3.70
C VAL A 109 19.13 -7.26 -5.09
N ARG A 110 20.12 -7.76 -5.84
CA ARG A 110 19.98 -8.17 -7.24
C ARG A 110 19.90 -9.68 -7.44
N THR A 111 20.00 -10.44 -6.35
CA THR A 111 19.94 -11.90 -6.37
C THR A 111 19.04 -12.40 -5.25
N GLY A 112 18.38 -13.51 -5.50
CA GLY A 112 17.57 -14.19 -4.50
C GLY A 112 18.43 -14.58 -3.29
N PRO A 113 18.00 -14.25 -2.08
CA PRO A 113 18.80 -14.48 -0.87
C PRO A 113 19.03 -15.96 -0.57
N THR A 114 18.19 -16.83 -1.11
CA THR A 114 18.24 -18.28 -0.84
C THR A 114 18.94 -19.06 -1.97
N THR A 115 18.55 -18.81 -3.22
CA THR A 115 19.07 -19.56 -4.38
C THR A 115 20.31 -18.91 -5.02
N GLY A 116 20.51 -17.61 -4.79
CA GLY A 116 21.54 -16.81 -5.45
C GLY A 116 21.25 -16.50 -6.92
N MET A 117 20.07 -16.87 -7.45
CA MET A 117 19.69 -16.56 -8.83
C MET A 117 19.46 -15.06 -9.01
N ALA A 118 19.71 -14.56 -10.22
CA ALA A 118 19.40 -13.17 -10.55
C ALA A 118 17.89 -12.91 -10.43
N ILE A 119 17.53 -11.72 -9.92
CA ILE A 119 16.13 -11.29 -9.87
C ILE A 119 15.72 -10.75 -11.24
N ASP A 120 14.62 -11.25 -11.79
CA ASP A 120 14.12 -10.91 -13.12
C ASP A 120 13.47 -9.53 -13.16
N GLY A 121 12.81 -9.12 -12.08
CA GLY A 121 12.13 -7.82 -12.01
C GLY A 121 11.37 -7.57 -10.74
N VAL A 122 10.53 -6.53 -10.76
CA VAL A 122 9.71 -6.06 -9.64
C VAL A 122 8.23 -6.11 -10.03
N VAL A 123 7.38 -6.64 -9.16
CA VAL A 123 5.93 -6.48 -9.26
C VAL A 123 5.43 -5.56 -8.16
N LEU A 124 4.51 -4.64 -8.53
CA LEU A 124 3.86 -3.71 -7.61
C LEU A 124 2.35 -3.97 -7.68
N THR A 125 1.75 -4.32 -6.55
CA THR A 125 0.36 -4.79 -6.51
C THR A 125 -0.64 -3.71 -6.08
N GLY A 126 -0.50 -2.51 -6.65
CA GLY A 126 -1.51 -1.44 -6.56
C GLY A 126 -1.37 -0.55 -5.32
N ASP A 127 -2.33 0.36 -5.18
CA ASP A 127 -2.34 1.46 -4.21
C ASP A 127 -1.01 2.22 -4.21
N ILE A 128 -0.67 2.67 -5.41
CA ILE A 128 0.55 3.44 -5.68
C ILE A 128 0.43 4.84 -5.09
N VAL A 129 -0.73 5.47 -5.30
CA VAL A 129 -1.08 6.79 -4.76
C VAL A 129 -2.08 6.65 -3.61
N ASP A 130 -2.27 7.71 -2.82
CA ASP A 130 -3.19 7.69 -1.67
C ASP A 130 -4.52 8.41 -1.97
N ASN A 131 -4.47 9.48 -2.75
CA ASN A 131 -5.61 10.37 -2.99
C ASN A 131 -6.16 10.31 -4.43
N ALA A 132 -5.77 9.34 -5.22
CA ALA A 132 -6.07 9.28 -6.65
C ALA A 132 -5.67 10.58 -7.40
N GLN A 133 -4.51 11.16 -7.13
CA GLN A 133 -4.09 12.45 -7.69
C GLN A 133 -2.96 12.34 -8.71
N ASP A 134 -2.97 13.26 -9.69
CA ASP A 134 -2.01 13.31 -10.77
C ASP A 134 -0.58 13.67 -10.29
N ASN A 135 -0.44 14.55 -9.30
CA ASN A 135 0.86 14.85 -8.70
C ASN A 135 1.47 13.62 -8.00
N GLU A 136 0.67 12.85 -7.26
CA GLU A 136 1.12 11.61 -6.62
C GLU A 136 1.55 10.57 -7.67
N LEU A 137 0.79 10.44 -8.76
CA LEU A 137 1.15 9.59 -9.88
C LEU A 137 2.45 10.06 -10.55
N GLY A 138 2.64 11.37 -10.68
CA GLY A 138 3.89 11.96 -11.14
C GLY A 138 5.08 11.63 -10.24
N TRP A 139 4.90 11.63 -8.92
CA TRP A 139 5.94 11.20 -7.97
C TRP A 139 6.28 9.72 -8.16
N TYR A 140 5.27 8.86 -8.35
CA TYR A 140 5.53 7.46 -8.66
C TYR A 140 6.41 7.28 -9.90
N GLN A 141 6.07 7.97 -11.00
CA GLN A 141 6.87 7.91 -12.22
C GLN A 141 8.34 8.29 -11.94
N GLN A 142 8.56 9.39 -11.21
CA GLN A 142 9.91 9.81 -10.82
C GLN A 142 10.60 8.82 -9.87
N ILE A 143 9.85 8.13 -9.02
CA ILE A 143 10.41 7.09 -8.11
C ILE A 143 10.94 5.91 -8.92
N VAL A 144 10.15 5.40 -9.87
CA VAL A 144 10.50 4.17 -10.61
C VAL A 144 11.42 4.44 -11.82
N GLU A 145 11.33 5.60 -12.44
CA GLU A 145 12.16 5.98 -13.60
C GLU A 145 13.44 6.75 -13.22
N GLY A 146 13.47 7.29 -12.02
CA GLY A 146 14.52 8.17 -11.52
C GLY A 146 14.21 9.64 -11.74
N GLY A 147 14.47 10.46 -10.74
CA GLY A 147 14.22 11.89 -10.83
C GLY A 147 14.31 12.62 -9.50
N VAL A 148 13.97 13.89 -9.52
CA VAL A 148 13.87 14.75 -8.34
C VAL A 148 12.40 14.91 -7.99
N LEU A 149 12.03 14.48 -6.79
CA LEU A 149 10.66 14.57 -6.28
C LEU A 149 10.50 15.81 -5.41
N HIS A 150 9.38 16.48 -5.57
CA HIS A 150 8.91 17.55 -4.69
C HIS A 150 7.69 17.03 -3.92
N PRO A 151 7.84 16.37 -2.76
CA PRO A 151 6.77 15.63 -2.09
C PRO A 151 5.79 16.56 -1.37
N TRP A 152 5.25 17.52 -2.08
CA TRP A 152 4.31 18.51 -1.61
C TRP A 152 3.60 19.22 -2.76
N SER A 153 2.39 19.69 -2.53
CA SER A 153 1.64 20.51 -3.49
C SER A 153 1.32 21.89 -2.90
N GLY A 154 0.75 22.77 -3.71
CA GLY A 154 0.41 24.12 -3.31
C GLY A 154 1.62 25.01 -2.97
N GLU A 155 1.41 26.02 -2.14
CA GLU A 155 2.46 26.96 -1.74
C GLU A 155 3.15 26.50 -0.46
N ARG A 156 4.46 26.42 -0.49
CA ARG A 156 5.32 25.95 0.61
C ARG A 156 5.17 26.74 1.91
N GLU A 157 4.77 28.01 1.80
CA GLU A 157 4.64 28.93 2.95
C GLU A 157 3.30 28.77 3.69
N HIS A 158 2.32 28.11 3.09
CA HIS A 158 0.97 27.94 3.64
C HIS A 158 0.63 26.47 3.77
N SER A 159 1.21 25.82 4.78
CA SER A 159 0.82 24.43 5.11
C SER A 159 -0.55 24.41 5.78
N SER A 160 -1.44 23.59 5.26
CA SER A 160 -2.77 23.33 5.83
C SER A 160 -2.99 21.86 6.15
N TRP A 161 -1.91 21.07 6.20
CA TRP A 161 -1.99 19.66 6.59
C TRP A 161 -2.65 19.52 7.97
N VAL A 162 -3.60 18.61 8.11
CA VAL A 162 -4.24 18.30 9.39
C VAL A 162 -3.18 17.76 10.35
N GLY A 163 -3.06 18.35 11.51
CA GLY A 163 -1.99 18.06 12.45
C GLY A 163 -0.78 18.98 12.39
N VAL A 164 -0.71 19.91 11.42
CA VAL A 164 0.27 21.02 11.47
C VAL A 164 -0.22 22.08 12.44
N THR A 165 0.69 22.64 13.23
CA THR A 165 0.41 23.72 14.15
C THR A 165 0.06 25.01 13.42
N ASN A 166 -1.19 25.15 13.05
CA ASN A 166 -1.82 26.39 12.69
C ASN A 166 -2.86 26.68 13.77
N GLU A 167 -2.80 27.83 14.42
CA GLU A 167 -3.71 28.17 15.51
C GLU A 167 -5.20 28.10 15.07
N GLU A 168 -5.46 28.38 13.80
CA GLU A 168 -6.82 28.34 13.24
C GLU A 168 -7.29 26.91 12.90
N ALA A 169 -6.34 25.99 12.62
CA ALA A 169 -6.59 24.62 12.20
C ALA A 169 -6.18 23.58 13.25
N TRP A 170 -5.81 24.02 14.46
CA TRP A 170 -5.40 23.12 15.53
C TRP A 170 -6.51 22.14 15.90
N ASP A 171 -6.19 20.84 15.84
CA ASP A 171 -7.02 19.77 16.38
C ASP A 171 -6.17 18.84 17.24
N GLU A 172 -6.49 18.76 18.53
CA GLU A 172 -5.75 17.96 19.50
C GLU A 172 -5.79 16.45 19.20
N ARG A 173 -6.66 15.98 18.30
CA ARG A 173 -6.79 14.56 17.97
C ARG A 173 -5.71 14.05 17.05
N TYR A 174 -5.06 14.94 16.31
CA TYR A 174 -3.96 14.62 15.41
C TYR A 174 -2.61 14.89 16.07
N TRP A 175 -1.58 14.16 15.67
CA TRP A 175 -0.24 14.37 16.18
C TRP A 175 0.41 15.62 15.54
N HIS A 176 0.96 16.48 16.38
CA HIS A 176 1.64 17.69 15.97
C HIS A 176 3.15 17.58 16.32
N PRO A 177 4.00 17.24 15.36
CA PRO A 177 5.44 17.03 15.64
C PRO A 177 6.14 18.26 16.19
N ASP A 178 5.74 19.48 15.79
CA ASP A 178 6.31 20.74 16.30
C ASP A 178 5.78 21.14 17.69
N GLY A 179 4.76 20.43 18.19
CA GLY A 179 4.13 20.70 19.47
C GLY A 179 2.93 21.67 19.37
N PRO A 180 2.27 21.96 20.51
CA PRO A 180 1.07 22.77 20.53
C PRO A 180 1.36 24.27 20.36
N PRO A 181 0.35 25.06 19.92
CA PRO A 181 0.39 26.50 20.00
C PRO A 181 0.61 27.00 21.43
N ALA A 182 1.12 28.23 21.57
CA ALA A 182 1.42 28.81 22.88
C ALA A 182 0.18 28.83 23.80
N GLY A 183 0.28 28.20 24.96
CA GLY A 183 -0.78 28.14 25.97
C GLY A 183 -1.84 27.06 25.72
N VAL A 184 -1.69 26.23 24.68
CA VAL A 184 -2.54 25.09 24.39
C VAL A 184 -1.89 23.81 24.95
N GLU A 185 -2.70 22.88 25.43
CA GLU A 185 -2.24 21.55 25.87
C GLU A 185 -1.75 20.75 24.66
N ALA A 186 -0.77 19.85 24.86
CA ALA A 186 -0.29 18.96 23.79
C ALA A 186 -1.41 18.09 23.22
N ASP A 187 -1.24 17.62 21.98
CA ASP A 187 -2.17 16.73 21.31
C ASP A 187 -2.36 15.40 22.06
N ARG A 188 -3.45 14.70 21.75
CA ARG A 188 -3.79 13.42 22.37
C ARG A 188 -2.77 12.32 22.07
N PRO A 189 -2.27 12.13 20.83
CA PRO A 189 -1.21 11.17 20.56
C PRO A 189 -0.01 11.35 21.48
N SER A 190 0.43 12.58 21.71
CA SER A 190 1.53 12.88 22.64
C SER A 190 1.19 12.57 24.10
N ARG A 191 0.00 12.97 24.57
CA ARG A 191 -0.41 12.82 25.97
C ARG A 191 -0.78 11.38 26.33
N ILE A 192 -1.47 10.66 25.42
CA ILE A 192 -2.07 9.35 25.70
C ILE A 192 -1.15 8.21 25.26
N PHE A 193 -0.57 8.34 24.06
CA PHE A 193 0.24 7.28 23.45
C PHE A 193 1.74 7.53 23.53
N GLY A 194 2.16 8.72 24.01
CA GLY A 194 3.56 9.05 24.24
C GLY A 194 4.33 9.39 22.96
N PHE A 195 3.63 9.89 21.92
CA PHE A 195 4.30 10.36 20.72
C PHE A 195 5.32 11.45 21.05
N PRO A 196 6.54 11.38 20.49
CA PRO A 196 7.58 12.35 20.78
C PRO A 196 7.32 13.68 20.08
N SER A 197 7.93 14.75 20.59
CA SER A 197 8.11 15.98 19.82
C SER A 197 9.21 15.75 18.77
N ALA A 198 8.99 16.19 17.54
CA ALA A 198 9.92 16.09 16.42
C ALA A 198 9.96 17.40 15.62
N PRO A 199 10.44 18.51 16.24
CA PRO A 199 10.44 19.81 15.60
C PRO A 199 11.20 19.82 14.29
N GLY A 200 10.61 20.45 13.27
CA GLY A 200 11.17 20.52 11.92
C GLY A 200 10.93 19.29 11.05
N LEU A 201 10.18 18.28 11.53
CA LEU A 201 9.86 17.08 10.74
C LEU A 201 9.05 17.44 9.48
N ILE A 202 8.06 18.33 9.60
CA ILE A 202 7.22 18.74 8.47
C ILE A 202 8.06 19.45 7.41
N GLU A 203 8.94 20.38 7.82
CA GLU A 203 9.84 21.05 6.88
C GLU A 203 10.84 20.07 6.26
N ALA A 204 11.28 19.06 7.01
CA ALA A 204 12.15 18.01 6.50
C ALA A 204 11.43 17.11 5.48
N ALA A 205 10.19 16.75 5.72
CA ALA A 205 9.37 15.93 4.83
C ALA A 205 9.12 16.61 3.46
N ARG A 206 9.06 17.94 3.44
CA ARG A 206 8.82 18.77 2.25
C ARG A 206 10.07 19.02 1.41
N ARG A 207 11.24 18.56 1.83
CA ARG A 207 12.47 18.70 1.04
C ARG A 207 12.47 17.82 -0.17
N ASP A 208 13.14 18.29 -1.21
CA ASP A 208 13.33 17.52 -2.43
C ASP A 208 14.04 16.21 -2.12
N VAL A 209 13.58 15.14 -2.77
CA VAL A 209 14.15 13.78 -2.68
C VAL A 209 14.59 13.34 -4.06
N VAL A 210 15.75 12.72 -4.16
CA VAL A 210 16.26 12.19 -5.43
C VAL A 210 16.09 10.68 -5.43
N SER A 211 15.32 10.15 -6.38
CA SER A 211 15.23 8.71 -6.63
C SER A 211 16.24 8.27 -7.68
N PRO A 212 16.95 7.16 -7.47
CA PRO A 212 17.82 6.57 -8.50
C PRO A 212 17.04 5.87 -9.62
N GLY A 213 15.71 5.69 -9.47
CA GLY A 213 14.91 4.81 -10.31
C GLY A 213 15.17 3.32 -10.06
N LEU A 214 14.27 2.48 -10.56
CA LEU A 214 14.46 1.02 -10.55
C LEU A 214 15.51 0.63 -11.60
N ALA A 215 16.46 -0.20 -11.19
CA ALA A 215 17.45 -0.77 -12.08
C ALA A 215 17.02 -2.15 -12.65
N LEU A 216 15.81 -2.59 -12.35
CA LEU A 216 15.13 -3.78 -12.85
C LEU A 216 13.88 -3.37 -13.62
N ASP A 217 13.43 -4.21 -14.54
CA ASP A 217 12.10 -4.04 -15.14
C ASP A 217 11.01 -4.21 -14.08
N TRP A 218 9.87 -3.54 -14.28
CA TRP A 218 8.77 -3.61 -13.33
C TRP A 218 7.42 -3.75 -14.02
N VAL A 219 6.48 -4.35 -13.27
CA VAL A 219 5.10 -4.56 -13.64
C VAL A 219 4.21 -4.04 -12.51
N THR A 220 3.19 -3.24 -12.85
CA THR A 220 2.32 -2.60 -11.86
C THR A 220 0.87 -2.94 -12.15
N VAL A 221 0.10 -3.31 -11.14
CA VAL A 221 -1.35 -3.42 -11.20
C VAL A 221 -2.01 -2.22 -10.51
N HIS A 222 -3.28 -2.05 -10.74
CA HIS A 222 -4.13 -0.96 -10.29
C HIS A 222 -4.76 -1.29 -8.93
N GLY A 223 -4.72 -0.35 -7.99
CA GLY A 223 -5.37 -0.46 -6.69
C GLY A 223 -6.55 0.50 -6.54
N ASN A 224 -7.34 0.35 -5.49
CA ASN A 224 -8.53 1.18 -5.28
C ASN A 224 -8.19 2.66 -5.04
N HIS A 225 -7.09 2.97 -4.35
CA HIS A 225 -6.61 4.35 -4.17
C HIS A 225 -6.07 4.98 -5.47
N ASP A 226 -5.77 4.17 -6.49
CA ASP A 226 -5.27 4.66 -7.77
C ASP A 226 -6.40 5.22 -8.67
N LEU A 227 -7.67 5.01 -8.33
CA LEU A 227 -8.83 5.48 -9.08
C LEU A 227 -9.90 6.16 -8.21
N LEU A 228 -10.08 5.69 -6.98
CA LEU A 228 -11.14 6.17 -6.09
C LEU A 228 -10.54 7.10 -5.05
N LEU A 229 -11.19 8.24 -4.82
CA LEU A 229 -10.78 9.14 -3.75
C LEU A 229 -10.78 8.40 -2.41
N GLN A 230 -9.64 8.41 -1.72
CA GLN A 230 -9.40 7.66 -0.48
C GLN A 230 -9.78 6.17 -0.62
N GLY A 231 -9.54 5.62 -1.80
CA GLY A 231 -9.79 4.22 -2.12
C GLY A 231 -11.25 3.78 -2.10
N THR A 232 -12.21 4.71 -1.94
CA THR A 232 -13.61 4.35 -1.68
C THR A 232 -14.61 5.09 -2.55
N VAL A 233 -14.34 6.36 -2.85
CA VAL A 233 -15.33 7.26 -3.46
C VAL A 233 -15.04 7.47 -4.93
N ALA A 234 -15.99 7.12 -5.79
CA ALA A 234 -15.88 7.38 -7.22
C ALA A 234 -15.77 8.90 -7.49
N VAL A 235 -14.85 9.28 -8.37
CA VAL A 235 -14.56 10.68 -8.71
C VAL A 235 -15.76 11.33 -9.37
N THR A 236 -16.06 12.57 -8.95
CA THR A 236 -17.12 13.44 -9.51
C THR A 236 -16.55 14.82 -9.81
N ASP A 237 -17.25 15.60 -10.64
CA ASP A 237 -16.85 16.98 -10.98
C ASP A 237 -16.70 17.87 -9.72
N ASP A 238 -17.54 17.64 -8.69
CA ASP A 238 -17.45 18.37 -7.44
C ASP A 238 -16.19 18.01 -6.65
N LEU A 239 -15.83 16.72 -6.59
CA LEU A 239 -14.60 16.25 -5.95
C LEU A 239 -13.36 16.72 -6.70
N GLN A 240 -13.42 16.72 -8.03
CA GLN A 240 -12.38 17.26 -8.88
C GLN A 240 -12.13 18.74 -8.58
N SER A 241 -13.20 19.53 -8.50
CA SER A 241 -13.12 20.96 -8.16
C SER A 241 -12.62 21.20 -6.75
N MET A 242 -12.94 20.31 -5.81
CA MET A 242 -12.44 20.39 -4.44
C MET A 242 -10.93 20.08 -4.38
N ALA A 243 -10.49 19.05 -5.07
CA ALA A 243 -9.08 18.64 -5.05
C ALA A 243 -8.14 19.75 -5.56
N THR A 244 -8.50 20.43 -6.64
CA THR A 244 -7.68 21.51 -7.23
C THR A 244 -7.93 22.88 -6.61
N GLY A 245 -8.95 23.01 -5.77
CA GLY A 245 -9.43 24.27 -5.19
C GLY A 245 -8.55 24.86 -4.08
N ASP A 246 -9.02 25.95 -3.51
CA ASP A 246 -8.34 26.74 -2.49
C ASP A 246 -8.96 26.64 -1.09
N ALA A 247 -9.85 25.67 -0.87
CA ALA A 247 -10.58 25.51 0.39
C ALA A 247 -10.46 24.09 0.94
N ARG A 248 -9.84 23.94 2.12
CA ARG A 248 -9.79 22.67 2.86
C ARG A 248 -10.84 22.64 3.95
N ILE A 249 -11.64 21.57 4.00
CA ILE A 249 -12.63 21.32 5.05
C ILE A 249 -11.89 20.84 6.31
N LEU A 250 -12.24 21.44 7.45
CA LEU A 250 -11.64 21.11 8.75
C LEU A 250 -12.58 20.28 9.64
N ASP A 251 -13.88 20.36 9.41
CA ASP A 251 -14.89 19.66 10.19
C ASP A 251 -16.22 19.57 9.43
N LEU A 252 -17.11 18.69 9.93
CA LEU A 252 -18.49 18.64 9.49
C LEU A 252 -19.26 19.92 9.88
N PRO A 253 -20.31 20.30 9.14
CA PRO A 253 -21.24 21.31 9.60
C PRO A 253 -21.87 20.91 10.95
N VAL A 254 -22.12 21.88 11.82
CA VAL A 254 -22.60 21.65 13.19
C VAL A 254 -23.88 20.79 13.28
N ASP A 255 -24.71 20.84 12.25
CA ASP A 255 -26.00 20.13 12.21
C ASP A 255 -25.97 18.82 11.37
N VAL A 256 -24.78 18.40 10.91
CA VAL A 256 -24.63 17.19 10.09
C VAL A 256 -24.05 16.05 10.93
N SER A 257 -24.78 14.93 10.99
CA SER A 257 -24.27 13.72 11.61
C SER A 257 -23.14 13.10 10.78
N PRO A 258 -22.03 12.68 11.39
CA PRO A 258 -21.00 11.89 10.71
C PRO A 258 -21.57 10.70 9.93
N ARG A 259 -22.61 10.06 10.45
CA ARG A 259 -23.29 8.94 9.79
C ARG A 259 -23.82 9.30 8.39
N VAL A 260 -24.44 10.47 8.23
CA VAL A 260 -24.94 10.92 6.91
C VAL A 260 -23.80 11.06 5.89
N THR A 261 -22.64 11.49 6.35
CA THR A 261 -21.45 11.62 5.51
C THR A 261 -20.94 10.25 5.05
N LEU A 262 -20.95 9.25 5.94
CA LEU A 262 -20.52 7.89 5.62
C LEU A 262 -21.54 7.11 4.80
N GLU A 263 -22.83 7.26 5.05
CA GLU A 263 -23.85 6.71 4.18
C GLU A 263 -23.73 7.30 2.76
N ALA A 264 -23.21 8.51 2.63
CA ALA A 264 -22.89 9.13 1.35
C ALA A 264 -21.59 8.60 0.73
N THR A 265 -20.67 8.03 1.53
CA THR A 265 -19.41 7.40 1.09
C THR A 265 -19.45 5.88 1.13
N ALA A 266 -20.51 5.27 1.67
CA ALA A 266 -20.66 3.82 1.72
C ALA A 266 -20.75 3.22 0.29
N PRO A 267 -20.35 1.94 0.10
CA PRO A 267 -20.16 1.33 -1.22
C PRO A 267 -21.44 1.20 -2.07
N VAL A 268 -22.53 1.74 -1.63
CA VAL A 268 -23.85 1.53 -2.23
C VAL A 268 -24.46 2.87 -2.65
N GLY A 269 -23.86 3.54 -3.62
CA GLY A 269 -24.45 4.71 -4.24
C GLY A 269 -23.45 5.86 -4.50
N PRO A 270 -23.84 6.88 -5.26
CA PRO A 270 -22.98 8.03 -5.49
C PRO A 270 -22.72 8.74 -4.16
N ALA A 271 -21.45 8.77 -3.79
CA ALA A 271 -21.01 9.53 -2.64
C ALA A 271 -21.46 10.98 -2.75
N ARG A 272 -22.14 11.46 -1.74
CA ARG A 272 -22.47 12.87 -1.62
C ARG A 272 -21.69 13.41 -0.46
N TYR A 273 -20.60 14.10 -0.77
CA TYR A 273 -19.96 14.93 0.22
C TYR A 273 -20.94 15.96 0.76
N PRO A 274 -20.94 16.24 2.05
CA PRO A 274 -21.67 17.36 2.61
C PRO A 274 -21.00 18.67 2.17
N HIS A 275 -21.18 19.04 0.92
CA HIS A 275 -20.79 20.34 0.40
C HIS A 275 -21.81 21.38 0.85
N GLY A 276 -21.83 21.68 2.14
CA GLY A 276 -22.54 22.86 2.60
C GLY A 276 -21.58 24.05 2.73
N ASP A 277 -22.01 25.24 2.38
CA ASP A 277 -21.29 26.49 2.66
C ASP A 277 -21.02 26.71 4.16
N THR A 278 -21.48 25.81 5.02
CA THR A 278 -21.45 25.90 6.48
C THR A 278 -20.37 25.05 7.15
N SER A 279 -19.61 24.22 6.41
CA SER A 279 -18.46 23.47 6.97
C SER A 279 -17.35 24.44 7.38
N PRO A 280 -16.72 24.26 8.56
CA PRO A 280 -15.50 24.97 8.91
C PRO A 280 -14.41 24.69 7.86
N ARG A 281 -13.76 25.75 7.39
CA ARG A 281 -12.77 25.66 6.31
C ARG A 281 -11.56 26.55 6.61
N THR A 282 -10.42 26.19 6.04
CA THR A 282 -9.26 27.08 5.92
C THR A 282 -8.93 27.29 4.44
N THR A 283 -8.26 28.41 4.15
CA THR A 283 -7.77 28.69 2.79
C THR A 283 -6.41 28.06 2.59
N ILE A 284 -6.23 27.39 1.46
CA ILE A 284 -4.98 26.81 0.99
C ILE A 284 -4.65 27.37 -0.39
N ALA A 285 -3.45 27.11 -0.90
CA ALA A 285 -3.14 27.41 -2.29
C ALA A 285 -3.86 26.42 -3.22
N ALA A 286 -4.58 26.93 -4.23
CA ALA A 286 -5.10 26.12 -5.30
C ALA A 286 -3.97 25.50 -6.12
N ASP A 287 -4.12 24.25 -6.55
CA ASP A 287 -3.09 23.57 -7.35
C ASP A 287 -3.73 22.57 -8.34
N GLU A 288 -3.59 22.84 -9.62
CA GLU A 288 -4.11 22.00 -10.71
C GLU A 288 -3.43 20.63 -10.78
N SER A 289 -2.25 20.47 -10.21
CA SER A 289 -1.56 19.17 -10.16
C SER A 289 -2.26 18.14 -9.25
N ARG A 290 -3.19 18.59 -8.40
CA ARG A 290 -4.05 17.74 -7.58
C ARG A 290 -5.25 17.17 -8.35
N ARG A 291 -5.31 17.35 -9.66
CA ARG A 291 -6.35 16.74 -10.49
C ARG A 291 -6.51 15.26 -10.14
N LEU A 292 -7.75 14.83 -9.90
CA LEU A 292 -8.04 13.43 -9.62
C LEU A 292 -7.89 12.59 -10.90
N LEU A 293 -7.42 11.36 -10.73
CA LEU A 293 -7.15 10.41 -11.80
C LEU A 293 -8.46 9.88 -12.41
N GLU A 294 -8.39 9.56 -13.69
CA GLU A 294 -9.43 8.88 -14.45
C GLU A 294 -8.90 7.51 -14.93
N GLU A 295 -9.78 6.62 -15.37
CA GLU A 295 -9.41 5.27 -15.82
C GLU A 295 -8.26 5.24 -16.86
N GLY A 296 -8.14 6.26 -17.70
CA GLY A 296 -7.08 6.35 -18.70
C GLY A 296 -5.71 6.75 -18.17
N ASP A 297 -5.63 7.35 -16.99
CA ASP A 297 -4.37 7.88 -16.46
C ASP A 297 -3.40 6.77 -16.03
N PHE A 298 -3.92 5.64 -15.53
CA PHE A 298 -3.09 4.53 -15.09
C PHE A 298 -2.27 3.89 -16.23
N ALA A 299 -2.77 3.97 -17.48
CA ALA A 299 -2.01 3.54 -18.65
C ALA A 299 -0.65 4.26 -18.81
N ARG A 300 -0.47 5.43 -18.17
CA ARG A 300 0.80 6.17 -18.17
C ARG A 300 1.91 5.47 -17.40
N ILE A 301 1.58 4.61 -16.44
CA ILE A 301 2.55 3.89 -15.60
C ILE A 301 2.63 2.39 -15.92
N THR A 302 1.63 1.84 -16.58
CA THR A 302 1.70 0.47 -17.10
C THR A 302 2.37 0.51 -18.47
N ARG A 303 3.64 0.19 -18.56
CA ARG A 303 4.39 0.13 -19.84
C ARG A 303 3.80 -0.88 -20.83
N HIS A 304 2.86 -1.69 -20.41
CA HIS A 304 2.37 -2.87 -21.11
C HIS A 304 0.96 -2.73 -21.64
N SER A 305 0.24 -1.66 -21.30
CA SER A 305 -1.13 -1.45 -21.77
C SER A 305 -1.38 -0.02 -22.21
N SER A 306 -1.93 0.13 -23.41
CA SER A 306 -2.56 1.38 -23.91
C SER A 306 -4.09 1.27 -23.94
N GLY A 307 -4.65 0.21 -23.34
CA GLY A 307 -6.07 -0.12 -23.30
C GLY A 307 -6.56 -0.25 -21.85
N PRO A 308 -7.33 -1.29 -21.51
CA PRO A 308 -7.83 -1.51 -20.17
C PRO A 308 -6.69 -1.68 -19.15
N ALA A 309 -6.97 -1.44 -17.87
CA ALA A 309 -5.98 -1.55 -16.80
C ALA A 309 -5.54 -2.99 -16.50
N TYR A 310 -6.24 -3.99 -17.05
CA TYR A 310 -5.82 -5.39 -17.01
C TYR A 310 -5.04 -5.78 -18.27
N TYR A 311 -4.00 -6.58 -18.12
CA TYR A 311 -3.10 -6.98 -19.22
C TYR A 311 -2.29 -8.21 -18.86
N ALA A 312 -1.56 -8.75 -19.83
CA ALA A 312 -0.64 -9.86 -19.58
C ALA A 312 0.73 -9.56 -20.21
N THR A 313 1.81 -9.94 -19.49
CA THR A 313 3.19 -9.73 -19.92
C THR A 313 4.07 -10.87 -19.43
N ASP A 314 5.32 -10.89 -19.86
CA ASP A 314 6.31 -11.86 -19.43
C ASP A 314 7.37 -11.20 -18.53
N LEU A 315 7.80 -11.90 -17.50
CA LEU A 315 8.92 -11.52 -16.64
C LEU A 315 9.80 -12.74 -16.38
N GLY A 316 11.00 -12.77 -16.94
CA GLY A 316 11.83 -13.96 -16.93
C GLY A 316 11.11 -15.18 -17.56
N ALA A 317 11.02 -16.27 -16.82
CA ALA A 317 10.33 -17.50 -17.25
C ALA A 317 8.82 -17.47 -16.94
N LEU A 318 8.32 -16.46 -16.23
CA LEU A 318 6.94 -16.36 -15.78
C LEU A 318 6.06 -15.63 -16.80
N ARG A 319 4.84 -16.13 -17.00
CA ARG A 319 3.73 -15.37 -17.57
C ARG A 319 3.02 -14.67 -16.42
N LEU A 320 2.94 -13.34 -16.47
CA LEU A 320 2.20 -12.51 -15.53
C LEU A 320 0.85 -12.12 -16.14
N ILE A 321 -0.24 -12.38 -15.42
CA ILE A 321 -1.60 -11.95 -15.78
C ILE A 321 -2.04 -10.94 -14.73
N CYS A 322 -2.14 -9.69 -15.14
CA CYS A 322 -2.45 -8.54 -14.29
C CYS A 322 -3.94 -8.23 -14.37
N LEU A 323 -4.65 -8.34 -13.25
CA LEU A 323 -6.08 -8.04 -13.14
C LEU A 323 -6.28 -6.62 -12.62
N ASP A 324 -7.28 -5.93 -13.15
CA ASP A 324 -7.86 -4.75 -12.55
C ASP A 324 -9.06 -5.17 -11.68
N THR A 325 -8.85 -5.17 -10.38
CA THR A 325 -9.87 -5.57 -9.42
C THR A 325 -10.59 -4.40 -8.76
N VAL A 326 -10.35 -3.17 -9.23
CA VAL A 326 -11.06 -1.98 -8.73
C VAL A 326 -12.49 -1.97 -9.26
N ASN A 327 -13.46 -1.73 -8.37
CA ASN A 327 -14.80 -1.43 -8.81
C ASN A 327 -14.92 0.08 -9.08
N PRO A 328 -15.03 0.53 -10.35
CA PRO A 328 -15.03 1.96 -10.67
C PRO A 328 -16.24 2.72 -10.13
N HIS A 329 -17.23 2.00 -9.62
CA HIS A 329 -18.46 2.59 -9.07
C HIS A 329 -18.36 2.91 -7.56
N GLY A 330 -17.21 2.66 -6.94
CA GLY A 330 -16.94 2.94 -5.53
C GLY A 330 -16.90 1.70 -4.64
N GLY A 331 -16.46 1.91 -3.41
CA GLY A 331 -16.19 0.88 -2.41
C GLY A 331 -14.74 0.41 -2.43
N TRP A 332 -14.20 0.17 -1.24
CA TRP A 332 -12.81 -0.29 -1.07
C TRP A 332 -12.59 -1.76 -1.40
N GLN A 333 -13.68 -2.53 -1.53
CA GLN A 333 -13.62 -3.94 -1.90
C GLN A 333 -13.54 -4.11 -3.41
N GLY A 334 -12.91 -5.19 -3.84
CA GLY A 334 -12.68 -5.49 -5.25
C GLY A 334 -13.81 -6.25 -5.92
N SER A 335 -13.80 -6.23 -7.25
CA SER A 335 -14.49 -7.13 -8.17
C SER A 335 -13.96 -6.93 -9.59
N ILE A 336 -14.14 -7.91 -10.46
CA ILE A 336 -13.95 -7.73 -11.91
C ILE A 336 -15.31 -7.81 -12.61
N ASP A 337 -15.37 -7.56 -13.91
CA ASP A 337 -16.56 -7.80 -14.71
C ASP A 337 -16.47 -9.07 -15.57
N GLU A 338 -17.56 -9.43 -16.21
CA GLU A 338 -17.63 -10.64 -17.05
C GLU A 338 -16.72 -10.54 -18.30
N GLU A 339 -16.45 -9.35 -18.82
CA GLU A 339 -15.53 -9.16 -19.96
C GLU A 339 -14.10 -9.47 -19.55
N GLN A 340 -13.67 -8.97 -18.40
CA GLN A 340 -12.35 -9.25 -17.85
C GLN A 340 -12.20 -10.73 -17.48
N LEU A 341 -13.25 -11.37 -16.94
CA LEU A 341 -13.22 -12.82 -16.66
C LEU A 341 -13.02 -13.63 -17.95
N ALA A 342 -13.77 -13.33 -19.01
CA ALA A 342 -13.61 -14.01 -20.29
C ALA A 342 -12.21 -13.81 -20.90
N TRP A 343 -11.65 -12.60 -20.73
CA TRP A 343 -10.26 -12.31 -21.11
C TRP A 343 -9.28 -13.14 -20.28
N LEU A 344 -9.46 -13.21 -18.96
CA LEU A 344 -8.62 -14.03 -18.06
C LEU A 344 -8.60 -15.50 -18.49
N GLU A 345 -9.74 -16.09 -18.75
CA GLU A 345 -9.86 -17.50 -19.23
C GLU A 345 -9.10 -17.70 -20.56
N SER A 346 -9.17 -16.72 -21.47
CA SER A 346 -8.43 -16.74 -22.74
C SER A 346 -6.92 -16.69 -22.52
N GLU A 347 -6.44 -15.80 -21.66
CA GLU A 347 -5.01 -15.64 -21.35
C GLU A 347 -4.45 -16.89 -20.64
N LEU A 348 -5.19 -17.46 -19.69
CA LEU A 348 -4.81 -18.68 -19.00
C LEU A 348 -4.68 -19.87 -19.97
N THR A 349 -5.61 -19.97 -20.92
CA THR A 349 -5.57 -20.99 -21.97
C THR A 349 -4.39 -20.79 -22.92
N ALA A 350 -4.12 -19.54 -23.33
CA ALA A 350 -2.99 -19.19 -24.20
C ALA A 350 -1.63 -19.46 -23.54
N ALA A 351 -1.57 -19.40 -22.21
CA ALA A 351 -0.37 -19.63 -21.41
C ALA A 351 -0.27 -21.06 -20.84
N ALA A 352 -0.99 -22.02 -21.37
CA ALA A 352 -1.09 -23.39 -20.81
C ALA A 352 0.25 -24.13 -20.71
N ASP A 353 1.28 -23.69 -21.42
CA ASP A 353 2.66 -24.24 -21.42
C ASP A 353 3.67 -23.36 -20.65
N ARG A 354 3.18 -22.37 -19.88
CA ARG A 354 3.99 -21.38 -19.15
C ARG A 354 3.67 -21.39 -17.65
N TYR A 355 4.68 -21.28 -16.79
CA TYR A 355 4.44 -20.97 -15.37
C TYR A 355 3.77 -19.60 -15.28
N THR A 356 2.55 -19.60 -14.75
CA THR A 356 1.71 -18.41 -14.69
C THR A 356 1.55 -17.91 -13.26
N VAL A 357 1.76 -16.62 -13.07
CA VAL A 357 1.51 -15.89 -11.83
C VAL A 357 0.46 -14.83 -12.10
N VAL A 358 -0.62 -14.84 -11.33
CA VAL A 358 -1.69 -13.83 -11.40
C VAL A 358 -1.32 -12.70 -10.44
N LEU A 359 -1.53 -11.47 -10.87
CA LEU A 359 -1.35 -10.25 -10.07
C LEU A 359 -2.68 -9.52 -9.96
N SER A 360 -3.01 -9.09 -8.76
CA SER A 360 -4.12 -8.16 -8.53
C SER A 360 -3.80 -7.27 -7.33
N HIS A 361 -4.56 -6.19 -7.14
CA HIS A 361 -4.46 -5.45 -5.89
C HIS A 361 -5.19 -6.18 -4.75
N HIS A 362 -6.48 -6.46 -4.94
CA HIS A 362 -7.29 -7.15 -3.93
C HIS A 362 -6.98 -8.65 -3.88
N PRO A 363 -6.73 -9.24 -2.70
CA PRO A 363 -6.76 -10.68 -2.52
C PRO A 363 -8.19 -11.22 -2.63
N SER A 364 -8.32 -12.52 -2.88
CA SER A 364 -9.61 -13.18 -3.12
C SER A 364 -10.67 -12.87 -2.07
N ILE A 365 -10.27 -12.80 -0.79
CA ILE A 365 -11.18 -12.55 0.34
C ILE A 365 -11.78 -11.15 0.37
N THR A 366 -11.17 -10.18 -0.29
CA THR A 366 -11.65 -8.79 -0.38
C THR A 366 -12.30 -8.48 -1.73
N ILE A 367 -12.34 -9.43 -2.66
CA ILE A 367 -13.07 -9.30 -3.93
C ILE A 367 -14.54 -9.70 -3.71
N ILE A 368 -15.27 -8.81 -3.03
CA ILE A 368 -16.65 -9.04 -2.56
C ILE A 368 -17.63 -7.91 -2.94
N ASN A 369 -17.20 -6.95 -3.76
CA ASN A 369 -18.02 -5.81 -4.15
C ASN A 369 -18.86 -6.13 -5.39
N ASP A 370 -20.12 -6.49 -5.21
CA ASP A 370 -21.08 -6.77 -6.27
C ASP A 370 -21.87 -5.55 -6.75
N TYR A 371 -21.57 -4.35 -6.18
CA TYR A 371 -22.28 -3.13 -6.54
C TYR A 371 -22.05 -2.74 -8.01
N ARG A 372 -23.14 -2.42 -8.68
CA ARG A 372 -23.14 -1.86 -10.03
C ARG A 372 -24.37 -0.99 -10.26
N PRO A 373 -24.25 0.12 -10.99
CA PRO A 373 -25.42 0.89 -11.43
C PRO A 373 -26.22 0.13 -12.49
N SER A 374 -27.47 0.55 -12.69
CA SER A 374 -28.33 -0.04 -13.70
C SER A 374 -27.73 0.10 -15.10
N GLY A 375 -27.57 -1.02 -15.80
CA GLY A 375 -27.02 -1.08 -17.17
C GLY A 375 -25.50 -1.35 -17.23
N ALA A 376 -24.80 -1.38 -16.10
CA ALA A 376 -23.41 -1.84 -16.06
C ALA A 376 -23.32 -3.38 -16.11
N LEU A 377 -22.14 -3.89 -16.47
CA LEU A 377 -21.85 -5.34 -16.52
C LEU A 377 -21.99 -5.98 -15.15
N ASP A 378 -22.31 -7.27 -15.14
CA ASP A 378 -22.33 -8.07 -13.92
C ASP A 378 -20.94 -8.14 -13.30
N ARG A 379 -20.87 -8.08 -11.97
CA ARG A 379 -19.62 -8.18 -11.22
C ARG A 379 -19.31 -9.63 -10.88
N VAL A 380 -18.05 -9.98 -10.98
CA VAL A 380 -17.48 -11.28 -10.65
C VAL A 380 -16.68 -11.16 -9.37
N LEU A 381 -16.95 -12.04 -8.41
CA LEU A 381 -16.37 -12.01 -7.08
C LEU A 381 -15.23 -13.03 -6.93
N GLY A 382 -14.49 -12.94 -5.82
CA GLY A 382 -13.28 -13.70 -5.57
C GLY A 382 -13.44 -15.21 -5.70
N ASP A 383 -14.50 -15.79 -5.17
CA ASP A 383 -14.76 -17.23 -5.25
C ASP A 383 -14.81 -17.74 -6.69
N ARG A 384 -15.39 -16.97 -7.61
CA ARG A 384 -15.46 -17.34 -9.02
C ARG A 384 -14.10 -17.21 -9.71
N ILE A 385 -13.31 -16.21 -9.35
CA ILE A 385 -11.94 -16.06 -9.86
C ILE A 385 -11.09 -17.22 -9.37
N VAL A 386 -11.14 -17.56 -8.08
CA VAL A 386 -10.44 -18.73 -7.51
C VAL A 386 -10.83 -20.01 -8.24
N ALA A 387 -12.12 -20.23 -8.49
CA ALA A 387 -12.60 -21.42 -9.22
C ALA A 387 -12.02 -21.45 -10.64
N THR A 388 -12.02 -20.32 -11.37
CA THR A 388 -11.42 -20.22 -12.69
C THR A 388 -9.92 -20.55 -12.66
N LEU A 389 -9.16 -19.96 -11.72
CA LEU A 389 -7.72 -20.23 -11.60
C LEU A 389 -7.43 -21.70 -11.27
N ALA A 390 -8.25 -22.34 -10.44
CA ALA A 390 -8.10 -23.75 -10.06
C ALA A 390 -8.30 -24.73 -11.24
N GLU A 391 -9.00 -24.34 -12.30
CA GLU A 391 -9.17 -25.13 -13.52
C GLU A 391 -7.90 -25.10 -14.43
N HIS A 392 -6.96 -24.17 -14.18
CA HIS A 392 -5.79 -23.95 -15.01
C HIS A 392 -4.49 -24.33 -14.30
N ARG A 393 -3.97 -25.52 -14.58
CA ARG A 393 -2.80 -26.11 -13.89
C ARG A 393 -1.52 -25.31 -14.00
N ASN A 394 -1.39 -24.45 -15.00
CA ASN A 394 -0.24 -23.57 -15.20
C ASN A 394 -0.16 -22.41 -14.19
N VAL A 395 -1.23 -22.10 -13.46
CA VAL A 395 -1.22 -21.10 -12.37
C VAL A 395 -0.51 -21.70 -11.16
N ILE A 396 0.58 -21.07 -10.73
CA ILE A 396 1.37 -21.52 -9.57
C ILE A 396 1.26 -20.57 -8.38
N ALA A 397 0.97 -19.28 -8.63
CA ALA A 397 0.80 -18.28 -7.59
C ALA A 397 -0.15 -17.16 -8.02
N TRP A 398 -0.74 -16.51 -7.01
CA TRP A 398 -1.48 -15.26 -7.11
C TRP A 398 -0.89 -14.26 -6.11
N LEU A 399 -0.42 -13.09 -6.57
CA LEU A 399 0.19 -12.06 -5.71
C LEU A 399 -0.75 -10.87 -5.59
N ALA A 400 -0.95 -10.39 -4.35
CA ALA A 400 -1.86 -9.30 -4.03
C ALA A 400 -1.32 -8.40 -2.91
N GLY A 401 -1.99 -7.26 -2.70
CA GLY A 401 -1.73 -6.27 -1.64
C GLY A 401 -2.97 -5.97 -0.80
N HIS A 402 -3.36 -4.69 -0.69
CA HIS A 402 -4.61 -4.17 -0.14
C HIS A 402 -4.80 -4.32 1.37
N VAL A 403 -4.44 -5.46 1.95
CA VAL A 403 -4.68 -5.75 3.37
C VAL A 403 -3.56 -5.25 4.29
N HIS A 404 -2.48 -4.72 3.72
CA HIS A 404 -1.33 -4.10 4.40
C HIS A 404 -0.51 -5.03 5.31
N PHE A 405 -0.75 -6.34 5.27
CA PHE A 405 0.01 -7.31 6.06
C PHE A 405 0.40 -8.53 5.23
N HIS A 406 1.44 -9.24 5.69
CA HIS A 406 1.86 -10.49 5.06
C HIS A 406 0.86 -11.59 5.37
N ALA A 407 0.30 -12.20 4.32
CA ALA A 407 -0.52 -13.39 4.44
C ALA A 407 -0.26 -14.34 3.27
N ALA A 408 -0.67 -15.59 3.43
CA ALA A 408 -0.68 -16.56 2.36
C ALA A 408 -1.85 -17.53 2.53
N HIS A 409 -2.45 -17.90 1.42
CA HIS A 409 -3.56 -18.83 1.39
C HIS A 409 -3.38 -19.84 0.25
N LEU A 410 -3.54 -21.14 0.55
CA LEU A 410 -3.46 -22.19 -0.45
C LEU A 410 -4.87 -22.44 -1.00
N HIS A 411 -5.03 -22.32 -2.31
CA HIS A 411 -6.27 -22.57 -3.03
C HIS A 411 -6.19 -23.85 -3.85
N GLY A 412 -7.35 -24.38 -4.22
CA GLY A 412 -7.47 -25.57 -5.05
C GLY A 412 -7.71 -26.85 -4.27
N ASP A 413 -7.39 -27.98 -4.88
CA ASP A 413 -7.59 -29.31 -4.32
C ASP A 413 -6.43 -30.25 -4.71
N ALA A 414 -6.56 -31.54 -4.40
CA ALA A 414 -5.52 -32.53 -4.68
C ALA A 414 -5.15 -32.68 -6.17
N SER A 415 -5.94 -32.14 -7.09
CA SER A 415 -5.68 -32.20 -8.55
C SER A 415 -4.83 -31.01 -9.01
N HIS A 416 -5.02 -29.84 -8.39
CA HIS A 416 -4.27 -28.62 -8.64
C HIS A 416 -4.38 -27.65 -7.46
N GLU A 417 -3.25 -27.16 -7.00
CA GLU A 417 -3.13 -26.14 -5.94
C GLU A 417 -2.26 -24.99 -6.43
N PHE A 418 -2.61 -23.77 -6.00
CA PHE A 418 -1.77 -22.58 -6.15
C PHE A 418 -1.80 -21.76 -4.86
N VAL A 419 -0.77 -20.95 -4.61
CA VAL A 419 -0.70 -20.13 -3.42
C VAL A 419 -1.04 -18.67 -3.75
N GLU A 420 -1.96 -18.09 -3.00
CA GLU A 420 -2.20 -16.65 -2.95
C GLU A 420 -1.31 -16.03 -1.86
N ILE A 421 -0.57 -14.98 -2.20
CA ILE A 421 0.40 -14.33 -1.30
C ILE A 421 0.12 -12.84 -1.29
N THR A 422 -0.15 -12.28 -0.11
CA THR A 422 -0.21 -10.83 0.09
C THR A 422 1.07 -10.32 0.72
N THR A 423 1.50 -9.12 0.29
CA THR A 423 2.67 -8.44 0.83
C THR A 423 2.21 -7.21 1.61
N SER A 424 2.89 -6.89 2.72
CA SER A 424 2.60 -5.71 3.53
C SER A 424 2.79 -4.43 2.75
N SER A 425 2.13 -3.36 3.20
CA SER A 425 2.26 -2.03 2.62
C SER A 425 3.61 -1.38 2.94
N LEU A 426 3.93 -0.31 2.18
CA LEU A 426 5.03 0.60 2.50
C LEU A 426 4.59 1.81 3.34
N ILE A 427 3.28 2.03 3.52
CA ILE A 427 2.78 3.09 4.40
C ILE A 427 2.62 2.65 5.85
N ASP A 428 2.06 1.46 6.08
CA ASP A 428 1.80 0.94 7.43
C ASP A 428 2.90 -0.01 7.91
N TRP A 429 2.96 -0.26 9.23
CA TRP A 429 3.88 -1.25 9.80
C TRP A 429 3.67 -2.63 9.16
N PRO A 430 4.75 -3.36 8.78
CA PRO A 430 6.18 -3.09 9.03
C PRO A 430 6.95 -2.35 7.92
N GLN A 431 6.32 -1.89 6.84
CA GLN A 431 6.95 -1.21 5.69
C GLN A 431 8.00 -2.09 5.01
N GLN A 432 7.60 -3.26 4.56
CA GLN A 432 8.47 -4.29 4.01
C GLN A 432 8.09 -4.68 2.59
N GLY A 433 9.07 -5.06 1.80
CA GLY A 433 8.89 -5.79 0.55
C GLY A 433 9.18 -7.28 0.72
N ARG A 434 9.04 -8.04 -0.36
CA ARG A 434 9.26 -9.48 -0.39
C ARG A 434 10.04 -9.88 -1.65
N ILE A 435 10.93 -10.87 -1.52
CA ILE A 435 11.52 -11.57 -2.66
C ILE A 435 10.88 -12.95 -2.73
N LEU A 436 10.44 -13.32 -3.92
CA LEU A 436 9.91 -14.64 -4.22
C LEU A 436 10.84 -15.35 -5.21
N GLU A 437 11.28 -16.55 -4.84
CA GLU A 437 12.16 -17.38 -5.66
C GLU A 437 11.41 -18.66 -6.01
N PHE A 438 11.22 -18.93 -7.29
CA PHE A 438 10.51 -20.09 -7.81
C PHE A 438 11.53 -21.16 -8.23
N VAL A 439 11.37 -22.36 -7.68
CA VAL A 439 12.34 -23.45 -7.83
C VAL A 439 11.63 -24.76 -8.16
N LYS A 440 12.09 -25.44 -9.20
CA LYS A 440 11.62 -26.79 -9.55
C LYS A 440 12.33 -27.83 -8.69
N VAL A 441 11.56 -28.64 -7.96
CA VAL A 441 12.07 -29.63 -7.00
C VAL A 441 11.86 -31.04 -7.54
N HIS A 442 12.94 -31.83 -7.61
CA HIS A 442 12.92 -33.17 -8.21
C HIS A 442 13.11 -34.33 -7.22
N ASP A 443 13.34 -34.04 -5.94
CA ASP A 443 13.75 -35.02 -4.92
C ASP A 443 12.60 -35.77 -4.24
N ARG A 444 11.38 -35.68 -4.80
CA ARG A 444 10.16 -36.33 -4.28
C ARG A 444 9.47 -37.16 -5.35
N ASP A 445 8.58 -38.04 -4.91
CA ASP A 445 7.75 -38.90 -5.77
C ASP A 445 6.85 -38.10 -6.75
N ARG A 446 6.65 -36.82 -6.46
CA ARG A 446 5.94 -35.87 -7.32
C ARG A 446 6.83 -34.62 -7.52
N PRO A 447 7.11 -34.24 -8.77
CA PRO A 447 7.74 -32.96 -9.04
C PRO A 447 6.87 -31.80 -8.56
N GLU A 448 7.53 -30.81 -7.92
CA GLU A 448 6.88 -29.66 -7.32
C GLU A 448 7.58 -28.37 -7.76
N VAL A 449 6.85 -27.27 -7.72
CA VAL A 449 7.40 -25.92 -7.71
C VAL A 449 7.38 -25.43 -6.26
N ALA A 450 8.56 -25.13 -5.73
CA ALA A 450 8.69 -24.45 -4.44
C ALA A 450 8.76 -22.93 -4.65
N ILE A 451 7.96 -22.21 -3.88
CA ILE A 451 7.92 -20.74 -3.85
C ILE A 451 8.52 -20.31 -2.52
N ILE A 452 9.76 -19.82 -2.57
CA ILE A 452 10.53 -19.42 -1.39
C ILE A 452 10.34 -17.93 -1.20
N SER A 453 9.82 -17.54 -0.05
CA SER A 453 9.56 -16.17 0.32
C SER A 453 10.59 -15.67 1.32
N SER A 454 11.21 -14.54 1.03
CA SER A 454 12.07 -13.80 1.95
C SER A 454 11.60 -12.36 2.05
N VAL A 455 11.16 -11.95 3.23
CA VAL A 455 10.75 -10.57 3.51
C VAL A 455 11.98 -9.69 3.72
N VAL A 456 11.93 -8.45 3.24
CA VAL A 456 13.06 -7.52 3.24
C VAL A 456 12.61 -6.15 3.75
N ASP A 457 13.33 -5.62 4.73
CA ASP A 457 13.18 -4.26 5.21
C ASP A 457 13.77 -3.24 4.23
N HIS A 458 13.15 -2.07 4.07
CA HIS A 458 13.85 -0.96 3.40
C HIS A 458 15.11 -0.55 4.18
N ARG A 459 16.06 0.06 3.51
CA ARG A 459 17.42 0.30 4.03
C ARG A 459 17.54 1.25 5.23
N ALA A 460 16.45 1.92 5.62
CA ALA A 460 16.51 2.83 6.76
C ALA A 460 16.84 2.07 8.06
N PRO A 461 17.61 2.69 8.98
CA PRO A 461 17.95 2.07 10.25
C PRO A 461 16.70 1.79 11.09
N ALA A 462 16.77 0.82 11.99
CA ALA A 462 15.67 0.50 12.91
C ALA A 462 15.40 1.63 13.88
N GLN A 463 16.44 2.28 14.38
CA GLN A 463 16.31 3.30 15.42
C GLN A 463 15.87 4.64 14.85
N TRP A 464 14.91 5.28 15.51
CA TRP A 464 14.57 6.68 15.25
C TRP A 464 15.82 7.54 15.34
N PRO A 465 16.25 8.18 14.25
CA PRO A 465 17.44 9.00 14.26
C PRO A 465 17.14 10.35 14.96
N GLY A 466 18.14 10.91 15.61
CA GLY A 466 18.07 12.30 16.06
C GLY A 466 18.26 13.30 14.91
N ASP A 467 18.42 12.81 13.69
CA ASP A 467 18.72 13.56 12.47
C ASP A 467 17.54 13.45 11.48
N LEU A 468 17.17 14.56 10.87
CA LEU A 468 16.13 14.67 9.85
C LEU A 468 16.71 15.15 8.52
N SER A 469 18.01 14.96 8.29
CA SER A 469 18.74 15.60 7.17
C SER A 469 18.52 14.93 5.82
N ASP A 470 18.21 13.62 5.79
CA ASP A 470 18.06 12.84 4.56
C ASP A 470 16.83 11.95 4.56
N HIS A 471 16.46 11.47 3.37
CA HIS A 471 15.29 10.62 3.17
C HIS A 471 15.38 9.26 3.88
N VAL A 472 16.58 8.72 4.08
CA VAL A 472 16.79 7.44 4.78
C VAL A 472 16.49 7.59 6.28
N SER A 473 16.95 8.69 6.88
CA SER A 473 16.63 9.04 8.26
C SER A 473 15.12 9.27 8.43
N LEU A 474 14.49 9.97 7.51
CA LEU A 474 13.04 10.22 7.51
C LEU A 474 12.24 8.91 7.33
N ALA A 475 12.69 7.97 6.50
CA ALA A 475 12.07 6.65 6.38
C ALA A 475 12.15 5.83 7.68
N SER A 476 13.21 5.99 8.49
CA SER A 476 13.28 5.41 9.84
C SER A 476 12.25 6.02 10.79
N VAL A 477 12.06 7.36 10.73
CA VAL A 477 11.00 8.05 11.47
C VAL A 477 9.63 7.50 11.06
N SER A 478 9.35 7.41 9.76
CA SER A 478 8.10 6.86 9.22
C SER A 478 7.81 5.47 9.77
N ARG A 479 8.78 4.54 9.69
CA ARG A 479 8.62 3.17 10.21
C ARG A 479 8.32 3.17 11.71
N THR A 480 8.96 4.05 12.49
CA THR A 480 8.71 4.15 13.92
C THR A 480 7.31 4.70 14.21
N LEU A 481 6.84 5.68 13.46
CA LEU A 481 5.48 6.20 13.56
C LEU A 481 4.45 5.12 13.19
N ALA A 482 4.66 4.41 12.07
CA ALA A 482 3.80 3.32 11.64
C ALA A 482 3.68 2.22 12.70
N ALA A 483 4.79 1.85 13.35
CA ALA A 483 4.78 0.88 14.45
C ALA A 483 4.03 1.37 15.71
N ASN A 484 3.71 2.65 15.78
CA ASN A 484 3.01 3.29 16.88
C ASN A 484 1.63 3.85 16.49
N ASP A 485 1.16 3.57 15.29
CA ASP A 485 -0.18 3.99 14.87
C ASP A 485 -1.20 3.59 15.95
N TYR A 486 -1.88 4.58 16.52
CA TYR A 486 -2.78 4.38 17.65
C TYR A 486 -4.05 3.61 17.26
N ARG A 487 -4.46 3.65 15.99
CA ARG A 487 -5.56 2.83 15.48
C ARG A 487 -5.26 1.34 15.56
N ILE A 488 -4.00 0.97 15.35
CA ILE A 488 -3.52 -0.41 15.48
C ILE A 488 -3.50 -0.85 16.94
N ARG A 489 -3.17 0.06 17.87
CA ARG A 489 -3.04 -0.26 19.29
C ARG A 489 -4.36 -0.62 19.95
N ASP A 490 -5.44 0.02 19.54
CA ASP A 490 -6.76 -0.16 20.14
C ASP A 490 -7.53 -1.35 19.56
N ASP A 491 -7.06 -1.93 18.46
CA ASP A 491 -7.68 -3.08 17.80
C ASP A 491 -6.82 -4.34 17.92
N SER A 492 -7.30 -5.32 18.70
CA SER A 492 -6.59 -6.59 18.89
C SER A 492 -6.50 -7.43 17.62
N LEU A 493 -7.50 -7.36 16.74
CA LEU A 493 -7.51 -8.07 15.46
C LEU A 493 -6.49 -7.46 14.49
N ARG A 494 -6.46 -6.14 14.37
CA ARG A 494 -5.45 -5.44 13.58
C ARG A 494 -4.03 -5.72 14.07
N ARG A 495 -3.80 -5.73 15.39
CA ARG A 495 -2.48 -6.10 15.94
C ARG A 495 -2.06 -7.50 15.54
N MET A 496 -2.97 -8.47 15.58
CA MET A 496 -2.67 -9.84 15.12
C MET A 496 -2.34 -9.90 13.63
N MET A 497 -3.04 -9.13 12.82
CA MET A 497 -2.81 -9.05 11.38
C MET A 497 -1.47 -8.40 11.04
N LEU A 498 -1.08 -7.38 11.78
CA LEU A 498 0.16 -6.63 11.55
C LEU A 498 1.41 -7.33 12.09
N ASP A 499 1.28 -8.10 13.16
CA ASP A 499 2.34 -8.98 13.66
C ASP A 499 2.22 -10.36 12.95
N SER A 500 2.30 -10.36 11.60
CA SER A 500 2.20 -11.57 10.78
C SER A 500 3.12 -12.67 11.30
N THR A 501 2.60 -13.88 11.37
CA THR A 501 3.37 -15.04 11.84
C THR A 501 4.50 -15.39 10.86
N PRO A 502 5.57 -16.08 11.30
CA PRO A 502 6.66 -16.51 10.41
C PRO A 502 6.18 -17.27 9.18
N GLU A 503 5.09 -18.04 9.29
CA GLU A 503 4.51 -18.81 8.20
C GLU A 503 3.99 -17.93 7.05
N PHE A 504 3.64 -16.68 7.32
CA PHE A 504 3.20 -15.72 6.32
C PHE A 504 4.33 -14.81 5.80
N ARG A 505 5.46 -14.79 6.48
CA ARG A 505 6.61 -13.94 6.15
C ARG A 505 7.68 -14.72 5.39
N ASN A 506 8.56 -15.41 6.12
CA ASN A 506 9.64 -16.21 5.56
C ASN A 506 9.19 -17.67 5.53
N ASN A 507 8.73 -18.14 4.39
CA ASN A 507 8.20 -19.49 4.24
C ASN A 507 8.52 -20.09 2.87
N VAL A 508 8.29 -21.38 2.72
CA VAL A 508 8.34 -22.11 1.47
C VAL A 508 7.00 -22.79 1.24
N TRP A 509 6.28 -22.35 0.23
CA TRP A 509 5.07 -23.03 -0.22
C TRP A 509 5.42 -23.97 -1.38
N ARG A 510 4.68 -25.06 -1.51
CA ARG A 510 4.90 -26.07 -2.54
C ARG A 510 3.61 -26.35 -3.27
N VAL A 511 3.66 -26.32 -4.57
CA VAL A 511 2.56 -26.67 -5.46
C VAL A 511 3.04 -27.72 -6.46
N ALA A 512 2.13 -28.52 -7.01
CA ALA A 512 2.49 -29.51 -8.03
C ALA A 512 3.11 -28.81 -9.25
N ASP A 513 4.18 -29.38 -9.81
CA ASP A 513 4.74 -28.88 -11.07
C ASP A 513 3.75 -29.15 -12.22
N PRO A 514 3.19 -28.12 -12.88
CA PRO A 514 2.21 -28.30 -13.96
C PRO A 514 2.78 -29.02 -15.19
N PHE A 515 4.11 -29.09 -15.31
CA PHE A 515 4.80 -29.61 -16.49
C PHE A 515 5.59 -30.90 -16.20
N ALA A 516 5.25 -31.61 -15.15
CA ALA A 516 5.90 -32.87 -14.76
C ALA A 516 5.22 -34.13 -15.29
#